data_aea126ef30c378aa572f487a6bff68c1
#
_entry.id   aea126ef30c378aa572f487a6bff68c1
#
_cell.length_a   1.000
_cell.length_b   1.000
_cell.length_c   1.000
_cell.angle_alpha   90.00
_cell.angle_beta   90.00
_cell.angle_gamma   90.00
#
_symmetry.space_group_name_H-M   'P 1'
#
loop_
_entity.id
_entity.type
_entity.pdbx_description
1 polymer ?
#
loop_
_entity_poly.entity_id
_entity_poly.type
_entity_poly.pdbx_seq_one_letter_code
_entity_poly.pdbx_strand_id
1 'polypeptide(L)'
;MSIILVGDLGQLPIVNDRPAYDSNRRAKFLWQEFKTIVTLDKIFRQDGETNEQHRFRQLLMNVRDANPQIEDWRMLMMRTPINIDVTTNFEFEHIVHLFSTNENVNTHDKRMLH
;
A
#
# COMPACT_ATOMS: atom_id res chain seq x y z
N MET A 1 -1.08 -2.95 -34.35
CA MET A 1 -1.28 -2.11 -33.14
C MET A 1 -0.64 -2.85 -31.98
N SER A 2 0.21 -2.19 -31.20
CA SER A 2 0.82 -2.78 -29.99
C SER A 2 0.12 -2.23 -28.75
N ILE A 3 -0.17 -3.10 -27.79
CA ILE A 3 -0.82 -2.74 -26.52
C ILE A 3 0.10 -3.15 -25.38
N ILE A 4 0.35 -2.22 -24.44
CA ILE A 4 1.10 -2.47 -23.23
C ILE A 4 0.15 -2.19 -22.05
N LEU A 5 -0.01 -3.17 -21.17
CA LEU A 5 -0.72 -3.01 -19.90
C LEU A 5 0.31 -2.75 -18.79
N VAL A 6 0.06 -1.75 -17.98
CA VAL A 6 0.90 -1.41 -16.83
C VAL A 6 0.02 -1.39 -15.60
N GLY A 7 0.45 -2.05 -14.53
CA GLY A 7 -0.30 -2.08 -13.28
C GLY A 7 0.38 -2.92 -12.22
N ASP A 8 -0.23 -2.94 -11.05
CA ASP A 8 0.18 -3.76 -9.92
C ASP A 8 -1.00 -4.63 -9.46
N LEU A 9 -0.89 -5.94 -9.67
CA LEU A 9 -1.93 -6.90 -9.31
C LEU A 9 -2.08 -7.09 -7.79
N GLY A 10 -1.10 -6.64 -7.01
CA GLY A 10 -1.15 -6.64 -5.54
C GLY A 10 -1.83 -5.41 -4.92
N GLN A 11 -2.22 -4.43 -5.75
CA GLN A 11 -2.97 -3.26 -5.27
C GLN A 11 -4.46 -3.56 -5.09
N LEU A 12 -5.16 -2.62 -4.44
CA LEU A 12 -6.59 -2.74 -4.21
C LEU A 12 -7.35 -2.99 -5.52
N PRO A 13 -8.33 -3.91 -5.51
CA PRO A 13 -9.15 -4.19 -6.68
C PRO A 13 -10.04 -2.99 -7.04
N ILE A 14 -10.59 -3.04 -8.24
CA ILE A 14 -11.55 -2.04 -8.73
C ILE A 14 -12.77 -2.00 -7.79
N VAL A 15 -13.21 -0.80 -7.44
CA VAL A 15 -14.38 -0.61 -6.57
C VAL A 15 -15.65 -1.12 -7.27
N ASN A 16 -16.38 -2.00 -6.60
CA ASN A 16 -17.62 -2.61 -7.09
C ASN A 16 -17.47 -3.43 -8.39
N ASP A 17 -16.27 -3.87 -8.75
CA ASP A 17 -16.06 -4.72 -9.90
C ASP A 17 -14.96 -5.77 -9.61
N ARG A 18 -14.86 -6.76 -10.48
CA ARG A 18 -13.88 -7.84 -10.36
C ARG A 18 -12.56 -7.45 -11.03
N PRO A 19 -11.41 -7.93 -10.53
CA PRO A 19 -10.12 -7.73 -11.17
C PRO A 19 -10.12 -8.16 -12.63
N ALA A 20 -9.34 -7.49 -13.46
CA ALA A 20 -9.23 -7.79 -14.89
C ALA A 20 -8.75 -9.23 -15.18
N TYR A 21 -8.00 -9.81 -14.26
CA TYR A 21 -7.48 -11.18 -14.34
C TYR A 21 -8.45 -12.25 -13.83
N ASP A 22 -9.64 -11.87 -13.33
CA ASP A 22 -10.64 -12.85 -12.85
C ASP A 22 -11.07 -13.76 -13.99
N SER A 23 -10.90 -15.06 -13.80
CA SER A 23 -11.22 -16.10 -14.77
C SER A 23 -12.69 -16.15 -15.20
N ASN A 24 -13.59 -15.58 -14.41
CA ASN A 24 -15.02 -15.52 -14.67
C ASN A 24 -15.45 -14.35 -15.56
N ARG A 25 -14.52 -13.49 -15.97
CA ARG A 25 -14.83 -12.36 -16.86
C ARG A 25 -14.86 -12.81 -18.32
N ARG A 26 -15.74 -12.14 -19.09
CA ARG A 26 -15.75 -12.25 -20.56
C ARG A 26 -14.41 -11.83 -21.18
N ALA A 27 -13.64 -10.99 -20.48
CA ALA A 27 -12.32 -10.52 -20.90
C ALA A 27 -11.18 -11.53 -20.70
N LYS A 28 -11.44 -12.71 -20.13
CA LYS A 28 -10.41 -13.75 -19.91
C LYS A 28 -9.59 -14.05 -21.17
N PHE A 29 -10.26 -14.16 -22.32
CA PHE A 29 -9.58 -14.45 -23.58
C PHE A 29 -8.62 -13.33 -23.99
N LEU A 30 -9.03 -12.07 -23.81
CA LEU A 30 -8.17 -10.92 -24.09
C LEU A 30 -6.97 -10.85 -23.15
N TRP A 31 -7.15 -11.19 -21.88
CA TRP A 31 -6.05 -11.27 -20.92
C TRP A 31 -5.02 -12.33 -21.31
N GLN A 32 -5.45 -13.45 -21.83
CA GLN A 32 -4.59 -14.56 -22.27
C GLN A 32 -3.78 -14.25 -23.53
N GLU A 33 -4.11 -13.19 -24.27
CA GLU A 33 -3.33 -12.75 -25.43
C GLU A 33 -2.01 -12.05 -25.03
N PHE A 34 -1.91 -11.57 -23.78
CA PHE A 34 -0.68 -11.01 -23.25
C PHE A 34 0.26 -12.14 -22.81
N LYS A 35 1.24 -12.46 -23.67
CA LYS A 35 2.16 -13.59 -23.47
C LYS A 35 3.51 -13.19 -22.86
N THR A 36 3.80 -11.90 -22.81
CA THR A 36 5.04 -11.37 -22.28
C THR A 36 4.76 -10.55 -21.03
N ILE A 37 5.47 -10.84 -19.94
CA ILE A 37 5.38 -10.14 -18.68
C ILE A 37 6.77 -9.60 -18.36
N VAL A 38 6.83 -8.34 -17.95
CA VAL A 38 8.02 -7.72 -17.39
C VAL A 38 7.71 -7.33 -15.95
N THR A 39 8.42 -7.90 -15.01
CA THR A 39 8.30 -7.61 -13.60
C THR A 39 9.34 -6.56 -13.20
N LEU A 40 8.89 -5.52 -12.47
CA LEU A 40 9.78 -4.49 -11.93
C LEU A 40 10.05 -4.82 -10.46
N ASP A 41 11.28 -5.19 -10.15
CA ASP A 41 11.65 -5.68 -8.81
C ASP A 41 12.28 -4.59 -7.93
N LYS A 42 12.77 -3.51 -8.53
CA LYS A 42 13.45 -2.46 -7.77
C LYS A 42 12.47 -1.49 -7.12
N ILE A 43 12.56 -1.39 -5.79
CA ILE A 43 11.76 -0.47 -4.99
C ILE A 43 12.53 0.87 -4.85
N PHE A 44 12.00 1.94 -5.45
CA PHE A 44 12.59 3.28 -5.37
C PHE A 44 11.95 4.17 -4.31
N ARG A 45 10.69 3.90 -3.92
CA ARG A 45 9.94 4.79 -3.00
C ARG A 45 10.47 4.80 -1.57
N GLN A 46 11.16 3.75 -1.17
CA GLN A 46 11.74 3.60 0.17
C GLN A 46 13.23 3.45 0.02
N ASP A 47 13.85 4.48 -0.53
CA ASP A 47 15.29 4.51 -0.70
C ASP A 47 15.95 4.73 0.66
N GLY A 48 16.99 3.97 0.93
CA GLY A 48 17.74 4.02 2.18
C GLY A 48 18.35 2.67 2.53
N GLU A 49 19.53 2.70 3.13
CA GLU A 49 20.35 1.52 3.41
C GLU A 49 20.39 1.12 4.89
N THR A 50 19.57 1.79 5.75
CA THR A 50 19.55 1.44 7.16
C THR A 50 18.86 0.09 7.38
N ASN A 51 19.26 -0.62 8.44
CA ASN A 51 18.64 -1.89 8.82
C ASN A 51 17.13 -1.74 9.10
N GLU A 52 16.72 -0.59 9.63
CA GLU A 52 15.32 -0.31 9.90
C GLU A 52 14.50 -0.17 8.61
N GLN A 53 15.02 0.56 7.62
CA GLN A 53 14.39 0.69 6.31
C GLN A 53 14.31 -0.66 5.59
N HIS A 54 15.33 -1.48 5.72
CA HIS A 54 15.34 -2.83 5.15
C HIS A 54 14.23 -3.71 5.77
N ARG A 55 14.10 -3.69 7.10
CA ARG A 55 13.03 -4.41 7.82
C ARG A 55 11.65 -3.89 7.44
N PHE A 56 11.50 -2.58 7.29
CA PHE A 56 10.22 -1.99 6.89
C PHE A 56 9.82 -2.39 5.46
N ARG A 57 10.77 -2.38 4.51
CA ARG A 57 10.52 -2.88 3.16
C ARG A 57 10.09 -4.35 3.17
N GLN A 58 10.79 -5.18 3.95
CA GLN A 58 10.45 -6.61 4.08
C GLN A 58 9.04 -6.79 4.66
N LEU A 59 8.68 -6.03 5.69
CA LEU A 59 7.33 -6.02 6.25
C LEU A 59 6.28 -5.71 5.18
N LEU A 60 6.50 -4.67 4.39
CA LEU A 60 5.55 -4.29 3.33
C LEU A 60 5.39 -5.40 2.27
N MET A 61 6.48 -6.07 1.90
CA MET A 61 6.43 -7.19 0.98
C MET A 61 5.68 -8.38 1.59
N ASN A 62 5.95 -8.72 2.85
CA ASN A 62 5.25 -9.80 3.55
C ASN A 62 3.74 -9.56 3.63
N VAL A 63 3.33 -8.31 3.92
CA VAL A 63 1.91 -7.93 3.92
C VAL A 63 1.31 -8.00 2.52
N ARG A 64 2.02 -7.52 1.51
CA ARG A 64 1.59 -7.59 0.11
C ARG A 64 1.34 -9.03 -0.35
N ASP A 65 2.24 -9.94 0.02
CA ASP A 65 2.17 -11.35 -0.36
C ASP A 65 1.22 -12.18 0.54
N ALA A 66 0.47 -11.50 1.42
CA ALA A 66 -0.43 -12.10 2.39
C ALA A 66 0.25 -13.12 3.34
N ASN A 67 1.52 -12.92 3.62
CA ASN A 67 2.35 -13.76 4.50
C ASN A 67 3.05 -12.96 5.61
N PRO A 68 2.31 -12.14 6.41
CA PRO A 68 2.91 -11.36 7.48
C PRO A 68 3.40 -12.27 8.61
N GLN A 69 4.56 -11.96 9.14
CA GLN A 69 5.14 -12.63 10.29
C GLN A 69 4.73 -11.91 11.59
N ILE A 70 4.89 -12.58 12.72
CA ILE A 70 4.55 -11.98 14.03
C ILE A 70 5.41 -10.75 14.35
N GLU A 71 6.63 -10.72 13.87
CA GLU A 71 7.57 -9.60 13.99
C GLU A 71 7.10 -8.39 13.20
N ASP A 72 6.52 -8.60 12.01
CA ASP A 72 5.93 -7.55 11.18
C ASP A 72 4.78 -6.87 11.92
N TRP A 73 3.91 -7.68 12.54
CA TRP A 73 2.81 -7.19 13.36
C TRP A 73 3.30 -6.37 14.55
N ARG A 74 4.30 -6.85 15.28
CA ARG A 74 4.89 -6.11 16.39
C ARG A 74 5.46 -4.77 15.95
N MET A 75 6.14 -4.72 14.81
CA MET A 75 6.69 -3.49 14.23
C MET A 75 5.58 -2.49 13.87
N LEU A 76 4.47 -2.94 13.30
CA LEU A 76 3.31 -2.09 13.01
C LEU A 76 2.67 -1.55 14.28
N MET A 77 2.49 -2.38 15.29
CA MET A 77 1.90 -1.97 16.58
C MET A 77 2.73 -0.91 17.30
N MET A 78 4.06 -0.95 17.18
CA MET A 78 4.93 0.10 17.75
C MET A 78 4.74 1.46 17.07
N ARG A 79 4.19 1.50 15.85
CA ARG A 79 3.95 2.72 15.07
C ARG A 79 2.51 3.23 15.15
N THR A 80 1.73 2.69 16.07
CA THR A 80 0.39 3.23 16.34
C THR A 80 0.48 4.53 17.16
N PRO A 81 -0.48 5.46 17.02
CA PRO A 81 -0.48 6.73 17.75
C PRO A 81 -0.38 6.60 19.29
N ILE A 82 -0.81 5.46 19.84
CA ILE A 82 -0.73 5.17 21.28
C ILE A 82 0.73 4.95 21.74
N ASN A 83 1.58 4.43 20.84
CA ASN A 83 2.95 4.04 21.15
C ASN A 83 3.99 5.03 20.62
N ILE A 84 3.58 6.00 19.81
CA ILE A 84 4.46 7.05 19.33
C ILE A 84 4.33 8.23 20.27
N ASP A 85 5.44 8.62 20.88
CA ASP A 85 5.50 9.90 21.60
C ASP A 85 5.47 11.03 20.57
N VAL A 86 4.28 11.56 20.39
CA VAL A 86 3.96 12.55 19.36
C VAL A 86 4.69 13.87 19.61
N THR A 87 5.21 14.06 20.84
CA THR A 87 5.83 15.33 21.23
C THR A 87 7.27 15.47 20.75
N THR A 88 7.92 14.38 20.32
CA THR A 88 9.37 14.40 20.13
C THR A 88 9.86 14.35 18.70
N ASN A 89 9.07 13.90 17.69
CA ASN A 89 9.65 13.62 16.37
C ASN A 89 8.79 13.92 15.13
N PHE A 90 7.62 14.51 15.27
CA PHE A 90 6.79 14.82 14.10
C PHE A 90 6.47 16.32 14.06
N GLU A 91 7.03 17.01 13.11
CA GLU A 91 6.49 18.30 12.68
C GLU A 91 5.11 18.01 12.05
N PHE A 92 4.06 18.17 12.85
CA PHE A 92 2.67 17.87 12.48
C PHE A 92 2.22 18.54 11.19
N GLU A 93 2.84 19.66 10.84
CA GLU A 93 2.51 20.43 9.64
C GLU A 93 2.74 19.70 8.32
N HIS A 94 3.53 18.61 8.33
CA HIS A 94 3.89 17.88 7.11
C HIS A 94 3.34 16.45 7.07
N ILE A 95 2.53 16.05 8.05
CA ILE A 95 1.99 14.69 8.10
C ILE A 95 0.72 14.61 7.27
N VAL A 96 0.67 13.69 6.32
CA VAL A 96 -0.53 13.36 5.56
C VAL A 96 -1.29 12.25 6.26
N HIS A 97 -2.52 12.53 6.66
CA HIS A 97 -3.43 11.56 7.26
C HIS A 97 -4.34 10.95 6.20
N LEU A 98 -4.40 9.62 6.14
CA LEU A 98 -5.26 8.90 5.21
C LEU A 98 -6.43 8.26 5.96
N PHE A 99 -7.63 8.49 5.46
CA PHE A 99 -8.86 7.94 6.03
C PHE A 99 -9.66 7.17 4.96
N SER A 100 -10.38 6.16 5.39
CA SER A 100 -11.19 5.32 4.50
C SER A 100 -12.50 5.99 4.04
N THR A 101 -12.97 7.03 4.75
CA THR A 101 -14.23 7.71 4.45
C THR A 101 -14.09 9.23 4.56
N ASN A 102 -14.89 9.95 3.76
CA ASN A 102 -14.96 11.41 3.82
C ASN A 102 -15.44 11.93 5.18
N GLU A 103 -16.29 11.17 5.87
CA GLU A 103 -16.75 11.53 7.22
C GLU A 103 -15.60 11.58 8.22
N ASN A 104 -14.69 10.60 8.17
CA ASN A 104 -13.49 10.59 9.01
C ASN A 104 -12.55 11.74 8.67
N VAL A 105 -12.38 12.08 7.39
CA VAL A 105 -11.62 13.27 6.97
C VAL A 105 -12.21 14.53 7.61
N ASN A 106 -13.51 14.77 7.40
CA ASN A 106 -14.19 15.95 7.92
C ASN A 106 -14.13 16.04 9.46
N THR A 107 -14.18 14.92 10.15
CA THR A 107 -14.09 14.86 11.61
C THR A 107 -12.69 15.21 12.08
N HIS A 108 -11.66 14.71 11.38
CA HIS A 108 -10.27 15.03 11.67
C HIS A 108 -9.99 16.52 11.44
N ASP A 109 -10.37 17.06 10.29
CA ASP A 109 -10.13 18.46 9.92
C ASP A 109 -10.77 19.43 10.93
N LYS A 110 -12.00 19.14 11.39
CA LYS A 110 -12.65 19.93 12.45
C LYS A 110 -11.88 19.92 13.75
N ARG A 111 -11.20 18.82 14.10
CA ARG A 111 -10.38 18.75 15.33
C ARG A 111 -9.07 19.53 15.21
N MET A 112 -8.50 19.60 13.99
CA MET A 112 -7.25 20.31 13.75
C MET A 112 -7.42 21.83 13.65
N LEU A 113 -8.65 22.32 13.42
CA LEU A 113 -8.97 23.75 13.33
C LEU A 113 -9.30 24.39 14.70
N HIS A 114 -9.31 23.63 15.77
CA HIS A 114 -9.53 24.07 17.16
C HIS A 114 -8.29 23.89 18.00
#